data_0eea16735664ae37fbc5107a537d40d7
#
_entry.id   0eea16735664ae37fbc5107a537d40d7
#
_cell.length_a   1.000
_cell.length_b   1.000
_cell.length_c   1.000
_cell.angle_alpha   90.00
_cell.angle_beta   90.00
_cell.angle_gamma   90.00
#
_symmetry.space_group_name_H-M   'P 1'
#
loop_
_entity.id
_entity.type
_entity.pdbx_description
1 polymer ?
#
loop_
_entity_poly.entity_id
_entity_poly.type
_entity_poly.pdbx_seq_one_letter_code
_entity_poly.pdbx_strand_id
1 'polypeptide(L)'
;DVPFRSQKSEDPAIASRICSPTSLAMVLAFRGVDVPTAEVARVCYDAEHAFYGNWTRAIQGAFTLGVPGYLTRFGGWRDVERTLARGQPLVISIGVKKGQLSGAPYESTSGHLLVLRGFDKNGDGLMNDPAAVDAKRGRCTYKRSELETCWLARGGTAYVLLPRPEAQAKAND
;
A
#
# COMPACT_ATOMS: atom_id res chain seq x y z
N ASP A 1 10.39 -5.20 9.13
CA ASP A 1 9.15 -5.79 8.65
C ASP A 1 8.04 -4.74 8.64
N VAL A 2 7.19 -4.71 7.60
CA VAL A 2 6.07 -3.74 7.50
C VAL A 2 4.93 -4.21 8.41
N PRO A 3 4.48 -3.42 9.41
CA PRO A 3 3.36 -3.80 10.27
C PRO A 3 2.07 -3.93 9.44
N PHE A 4 1.20 -4.86 9.85
CA PHE A 4 -0.10 -5.04 9.20
C PHE A 4 -1.17 -4.17 9.85
N ARG A 5 -2.05 -3.59 9.03
CA ARG A 5 -3.29 -2.93 9.46
C ARG A 5 -4.45 -3.37 8.58
N SER A 6 -5.63 -3.53 9.19
CA SER A 6 -6.87 -3.85 8.48
C SER A 6 -7.74 -2.60 8.33
N GLN A 7 -8.21 -2.32 7.11
CA GLN A 7 -9.23 -1.30 6.90
C GLN A 7 -10.57 -1.67 7.55
N LYS A 8 -10.81 -2.96 7.80
CA LYS A 8 -12.03 -3.46 8.43
C LYS A 8 -12.12 -3.15 9.94
N SER A 9 -10.99 -2.78 10.56
CA SER A 9 -10.96 -2.37 11.97
C SER A 9 -11.25 -0.89 12.17
N GLU A 10 -11.43 -0.13 11.08
CA GLU A 10 -11.71 1.30 11.11
C GLU A 10 -13.23 1.56 11.14
N ASP A 11 -13.62 2.84 11.28
CA ASP A 11 -15.02 3.28 11.27
C ASP A 11 -15.78 2.66 10.08
N PRO A 12 -16.89 1.94 10.32
CA PRO A 12 -17.69 1.31 9.28
C PRO A 12 -18.14 2.27 8.15
N ALA A 13 -18.30 3.55 8.45
CA ALA A 13 -18.67 4.57 7.46
C ALA A 13 -17.62 4.76 6.35
N ILE A 14 -16.35 4.48 6.64
CA ILE A 14 -15.23 4.67 5.69
C ILE A 14 -14.45 3.37 5.39
N ALA A 15 -14.58 2.34 6.23
CA ALA A 15 -13.81 1.11 6.18
C ALA A 15 -13.74 0.46 4.78
N SER A 16 -14.80 0.54 3.99
CA SER A 16 -14.83 -0.04 2.64
C SER A 16 -14.09 0.79 1.57
N ARG A 17 -13.66 2.03 1.90
CA ARG A 17 -13.14 3.01 0.93
C ARG A 17 -11.71 3.47 1.21
N ILE A 18 -11.06 2.94 2.28
CA ILE A 18 -9.77 3.43 2.78
C ILE A 18 -8.60 2.45 2.59
N CYS A 19 -8.65 1.58 1.57
CA CYS A 19 -7.52 0.70 1.26
C CYS A 19 -6.22 1.48 1.02
N SER A 20 -6.28 2.62 0.32
CA SER A 20 -5.13 3.48 0.05
C SER A 20 -4.54 4.08 1.34
N PRO A 21 -5.28 4.81 2.19
CA PRO A 21 -4.77 5.32 3.46
C PRO A 21 -4.29 4.21 4.41
N THR A 22 -4.96 3.06 4.45
CA THR A 22 -4.56 1.94 5.32
C THR A 22 -3.22 1.36 4.87
N SER A 23 -3.04 1.14 3.57
CA SER A 23 -1.77 0.68 3.00
C SER A 23 -0.65 1.70 3.22
N LEU A 24 -0.96 2.99 3.04
CA LEU A 24 -0.03 4.08 3.31
C LEU A 24 0.38 4.11 4.79
N ALA A 25 -0.57 3.96 5.73
CA ALA A 25 -0.31 3.92 7.16
C ALA A 25 0.65 2.78 7.56
N MET A 26 0.54 1.61 6.93
CA MET A 26 1.49 0.51 7.14
C MET A 26 2.92 0.89 6.74
N VAL A 27 3.10 1.58 5.59
CA VAL A 27 4.42 1.99 5.13
C VAL A 27 4.94 3.21 5.91
N LEU A 28 4.08 4.13 6.35
CA LEU A 28 4.44 5.22 7.26
C LEU A 28 4.98 4.67 8.59
N ALA A 29 4.29 3.70 9.20
CA ALA A 29 4.76 3.05 10.43
C ALA A 29 6.11 2.33 10.22
N PHE A 30 6.32 1.68 9.07
CA PHE A 30 7.62 1.13 8.68
C PHE A 30 8.72 2.20 8.57
N ARG A 31 8.37 3.44 8.21
CA ARG A 31 9.29 4.61 8.17
C ARG A 31 9.42 5.33 9.52
N GLY A 32 8.87 4.78 10.60
CA GLY A 32 8.95 5.35 11.94
C GLY A 32 7.90 6.44 12.21
N VAL A 33 6.84 6.51 11.41
CA VAL A 33 5.70 7.43 11.63
C VAL A 33 4.46 6.58 11.88
N ASP A 34 4.25 6.21 13.15
CA ASP A 34 3.16 5.34 13.58
C ASP A 34 1.97 6.17 14.06
N VAL A 35 1.16 6.64 13.11
CA VAL A 35 -0.07 7.40 13.35
C VAL A 35 -1.31 6.53 13.06
N PRO A 36 -2.47 6.82 13.68
CA PRO A 36 -3.73 6.10 13.41
C PRO A 36 -4.12 6.13 11.93
N THR A 37 -4.68 5.04 11.42
CA THR A 37 -5.17 4.96 10.03
C THR A 37 -6.19 6.05 9.73
N ALA A 38 -7.07 6.37 10.67
CA ALA A 38 -8.06 7.44 10.54
C ALA A 38 -7.41 8.81 10.27
N GLU A 39 -6.26 9.10 10.89
CA GLU A 39 -5.51 10.34 10.64
C GLU A 39 -4.93 10.35 9.22
N VAL A 40 -4.33 9.24 8.78
CA VAL A 40 -3.84 9.10 7.39
C VAL A 40 -5.00 9.26 6.41
N ALA A 41 -6.16 8.66 6.69
CA ALA A 41 -7.36 8.83 5.87
C ALA A 41 -7.78 10.30 5.77
N ARG A 42 -7.76 11.03 6.88
CA ARG A 42 -8.11 12.46 6.93
C ARG A 42 -7.19 13.32 6.05
N VAL A 43 -5.87 13.12 6.09
CA VAL A 43 -4.94 13.92 5.28
C VAL A 43 -4.90 13.50 3.80
N CYS A 44 -5.32 12.27 3.48
CA CYS A 44 -5.43 11.77 2.11
C CYS A 44 -6.78 12.04 1.45
N TYR A 45 -7.78 12.53 2.22
CA TYR A 45 -9.13 12.73 1.71
C TYR A 45 -9.16 13.80 0.63
N ASP A 46 -9.71 13.44 -0.51
CA ASP A 46 -10.03 14.36 -1.61
C ASP A 46 -11.47 14.83 -1.46
N ALA A 47 -11.66 16.04 -0.89
CA ALA A 47 -12.98 16.58 -0.62
C ALA A 47 -13.77 16.93 -1.89
N GLU A 48 -13.08 17.28 -2.96
CA GLU A 48 -13.71 17.61 -4.25
C GLU A 48 -14.40 16.40 -4.88
N HIS A 49 -13.77 15.23 -4.75
CA HIS A 49 -14.26 13.98 -5.32
C HIS A 49 -14.86 13.01 -4.28
N ALA A 50 -14.91 13.41 -3.00
CA ALA A 50 -15.35 12.57 -1.87
C ALA A 50 -14.65 11.20 -1.85
N PHE A 51 -13.32 11.17 -2.04
CA PHE A 51 -12.57 9.97 -2.34
C PHE A 51 -11.25 9.86 -1.55
N TYR A 52 -10.90 8.65 -1.10
CA TYR A 52 -9.67 8.36 -0.34
C TYR A 52 -8.54 7.75 -1.20
N GLY A 53 -8.84 7.33 -2.42
CA GLY A 53 -7.94 6.62 -3.32
C GLY A 53 -7.21 7.51 -4.33
N ASN A 54 -7.25 8.84 -4.18
CA ASN A 54 -6.50 9.75 -5.02
C ASN A 54 -4.99 9.59 -4.75
N TRP A 55 -4.26 9.11 -5.75
CA TRP A 55 -2.85 8.75 -5.60
C TRP A 55 -1.97 9.95 -5.26
N THR A 56 -2.21 11.10 -5.86
CA THR A 56 -1.47 12.34 -5.57
C THR A 56 -1.74 12.84 -4.16
N ARG A 57 -2.99 12.77 -3.70
CA ARG A 57 -3.36 13.11 -2.31
C ARG A 57 -2.69 12.18 -1.30
N ALA A 58 -2.55 10.89 -1.62
CA ALA A 58 -1.84 9.95 -0.76
C ALA A 58 -0.37 10.35 -0.55
N ILE A 59 0.34 10.74 -1.62
CA ILE A 59 1.73 11.23 -1.54
C ILE A 59 1.82 12.57 -0.80
N GLN A 60 0.90 13.49 -1.04
CA GLN A 60 0.82 14.76 -0.29
C GLN A 60 0.58 14.51 1.20
N GLY A 61 -0.33 13.58 1.53
CA GLY A 61 -0.62 13.18 2.91
C GLY A 61 0.61 12.57 3.60
N ALA A 62 1.36 11.70 2.93
CA ALA A 62 2.60 11.15 3.45
C ALA A 62 3.63 12.26 3.73
N PHE A 63 3.78 13.21 2.82
CA PHE A 63 4.67 14.35 2.98
C PHE A 63 4.25 15.24 4.16
N THR A 64 2.96 15.51 4.32
CA THR A 64 2.41 16.26 5.47
C THR A 64 2.73 15.57 6.80
N LEU A 65 2.77 14.23 6.80
CA LEU A 65 3.14 13.43 7.97
C LEU A 65 4.67 13.23 8.11
N GLY A 66 5.48 13.97 7.36
CA GLY A 66 6.94 14.00 7.48
C GLY A 66 7.67 12.87 6.74
N VAL A 67 7.01 12.16 5.83
CA VAL A 67 7.63 11.11 5.03
C VAL A 67 7.55 11.47 3.54
N PRO A 68 8.68 11.80 2.89
CA PRO A 68 8.69 12.08 1.47
C PRO A 68 8.43 10.83 0.64
N GLY A 69 7.86 11.01 -0.53
CA GLY A 69 7.56 9.89 -1.44
C GLY A 69 7.22 10.38 -2.84
N TYR A 70 7.01 9.43 -3.72
CA TYR A 70 6.63 9.70 -5.10
C TYR A 70 5.72 8.61 -5.67
N LEU A 71 4.98 8.99 -6.70
CA LEU A 71 4.26 8.05 -7.56
C LEU A 71 5.18 7.58 -8.67
N THR A 72 5.06 6.31 -9.02
CA THR A 72 5.74 5.75 -10.19
C THR A 72 4.88 4.70 -10.88
N ARG A 73 5.31 4.33 -12.09
CA ARG A 73 4.78 3.18 -12.83
C ARG A 73 5.93 2.24 -13.15
N PHE A 74 5.83 1.03 -12.63
CA PHE A 74 6.80 -0.02 -12.93
C PHE A 74 6.46 -0.70 -14.25
N GLY A 75 7.42 -0.76 -15.16
CA GLY A 75 7.30 -1.47 -16.44
C GLY A 75 7.69 -2.94 -16.39
N GLY A 76 8.21 -3.41 -15.24
CA GLY A 76 8.63 -4.80 -15.07
C GLY A 76 9.26 -5.07 -13.71
N TRP A 77 9.47 -6.36 -13.42
CA TRP A 77 9.88 -6.86 -12.11
C TRP A 77 11.29 -6.42 -11.70
N ARG A 78 12.20 -6.21 -12.63
CA ARG A 78 13.59 -5.82 -12.33
C ARG A 78 13.67 -4.55 -11.48
N ASP A 79 12.85 -3.54 -11.81
CA ASP A 79 12.86 -2.28 -11.08
C ASP A 79 12.07 -2.38 -9.76
N VAL A 80 11.04 -3.22 -9.71
CA VAL A 80 10.34 -3.60 -8.49
C VAL A 80 11.31 -4.25 -7.50
N GLU A 81 12.04 -5.27 -7.94
CA GLU A 81 13.03 -5.99 -7.13
C GLU A 81 14.13 -5.07 -6.60
N ARG A 82 14.66 -4.18 -7.45
CA ARG A 82 15.64 -3.17 -7.04
C ARG A 82 15.11 -2.23 -5.97
N THR A 83 13.85 -1.82 -6.08
CA THR A 83 13.23 -0.91 -5.12
C THR A 83 13.05 -1.60 -3.78
N LEU A 84 12.53 -2.82 -3.77
CA LEU A 84 12.38 -3.62 -2.56
C LEU A 84 13.73 -3.97 -1.91
N ALA A 85 14.77 -4.29 -2.71
CA ALA A 85 16.13 -4.57 -2.22
C ALA A 85 16.79 -3.37 -1.51
N ARG A 86 16.33 -2.14 -1.82
CA ARG A 86 16.73 -0.90 -1.11
C ARG A 86 15.94 -0.66 0.17
N GLY A 87 15.13 -1.63 0.63
CA GLY A 87 14.28 -1.47 1.81
C GLY A 87 13.10 -0.51 1.58
N GLN A 88 12.56 -0.46 0.37
CA GLN A 88 11.44 0.40 0.00
C GLN A 88 10.21 -0.45 -0.34
N PRO A 89 9.37 -0.80 0.65
CA PRO A 89 8.09 -1.46 0.38
C PRO A 89 7.20 -0.56 -0.48
N LEU A 90 6.38 -1.18 -1.30
CA LEU A 90 5.56 -0.51 -2.30
C LEU A 90 4.08 -0.58 -1.92
N VAL A 91 3.36 0.54 -1.98
CA VAL A 91 1.90 0.50 -2.03
C VAL A 91 1.50 0.41 -3.50
N ILE A 92 1.01 -0.74 -3.93
CA ILE A 92 0.67 -1.01 -5.33
C ILE A 92 -0.83 -0.87 -5.57
N SER A 93 -1.20 -0.36 -6.76
CA SER A 93 -2.60 -0.20 -7.18
C SER A 93 -2.98 -1.29 -8.17
N ILE A 94 -3.87 -2.19 -7.77
CA ILE A 94 -4.30 -3.34 -8.58
C ILE A 94 -5.75 -3.22 -9.03
N GLY A 95 -6.08 -3.92 -10.11
CA GLY A 95 -7.46 -4.20 -10.51
C GLY A 95 -7.60 -5.70 -10.80
N VAL A 96 -8.64 -6.32 -10.25
CA VAL A 96 -8.82 -7.78 -10.26
C VAL A 96 -10.18 -8.12 -10.87
N LYS A 97 -10.21 -9.00 -11.86
CA LYS A 97 -11.41 -9.69 -12.33
C LYS A 97 -11.53 -11.02 -11.59
N LYS A 98 -12.75 -11.55 -11.52
CA LYS A 98 -13.01 -12.86 -10.89
C LYS A 98 -12.05 -13.95 -11.41
N GLY A 99 -11.41 -14.66 -10.49
CA GLY A 99 -10.46 -15.72 -10.79
C GLY A 99 -9.03 -15.28 -11.15
N GLN A 100 -8.72 -13.99 -11.15
CA GLN A 100 -7.38 -13.48 -11.49
C GLN A 100 -6.40 -13.41 -10.31
N LEU A 101 -6.87 -13.42 -9.07
CA LEU A 101 -6.03 -13.32 -7.88
C LEU A 101 -6.47 -14.33 -6.83
N SER A 102 -5.70 -15.40 -6.68
CA SER A 102 -6.02 -16.50 -5.77
C SER A 102 -5.78 -16.10 -4.32
N GLY A 103 -6.71 -16.46 -3.43
CA GLY A 103 -6.58 -16.21 -1.99
C GLY A 103 -6.86 -14.78 -1.55
N ALA A 104 -7.25 -13.89 -2.46
CA ALA A 104 -7.66 -12.53 -2.11
C ALA A 104 -8.98 -12.54 -1.31
N PRO A 105 -9.18 -11.59 -0.35
CA PRO A 105 -10.40 -11.50 0.45
C PRO A 105 -11.59 -10.90 -0.34
N TYR A 106 -11.48 -10.79 -1.66
CA TYR A 106 -12.49 -10.31 -2.60
C TYR A 106 -12.40 -11.09 -3.92
N GLU A 107 -13.52 -11.24 -4.63
CA GLU A 107 -13.56 -11.91 -5.94
C GLU A 107 -13.10 -10.98 -7.08
N SER A 108 -13.40 -9.68 -6.97
CA SER A 108 -13.06 -8.67 -7.99
C SER A 108 -12.97 -7.28 -7.38
N THR A 109 -12.20 -6.40 -8.01
CA THR A 109 -12.14 -4.97 -7.69
C THR A 109 -11.72 -4.17 -8.91
N SER A 110 -12.33 -3.01 -9.13
CA SER A 110 -11.90 -2.06 -10.16
C SER A 110 -10.62 -1.31 -9.76
N GLY A 111 -10.36 -1.20 -8.45
CA GLY A 111 -9.18 -0.56 -7.88
C GLY A 111 -9.03 -0.91 -6.41
N HIS A 112 -7.86 -1.42 -6.04
CA HIS A 112 -7.50 -1.72 -4.65
C HIS A 112 -6.02 -1.42 -4.44
N LEU A 113 -5.68 -0.94 -3.25
CA LEU A 113 -4.31 -0.66 -2.86
C LEU A 113 -3.90 -1.55 -1.70
N LEU A 114 -2.72 -2.15 -1.83
CA LEU A 114 -2.13 -3.06 -0.85
C LEU A 114 -0.61 -2.93 -0.86
N VAL A 115 0.06 -3.47 0.15
CA VAL A 115 1.52 -3.32 0.30
C VAL A 115 2.24 -4.57 -0.21
N LEU A 116 3.15 -4.40 -1.17
CA LEU A 116 4.16 -5.40 -1.55
C LEU A 116 5.40 -5.17 -0.67
N ARG A 117 5.71 -6.13 0.22
CA ARG A 117 6.80 -6.04 1.22
C ARG A 117 8.08 -6.72 0.78
N GLY A 118 8.03 -7.60 -0.20
CA GLY A 118 9.14 -8.43 -0.65
C GLY A 118 8.68 -9.60 -1.49
N PHE A 119 9.57 -10.56 -1.68
CA PHE A 119 9.28 -11.82 -2.37
C PHE A 119 9.63 -13.01 -1.48
N ASP A 120 8.93 -14.11 -1.66
CA ASP A 120 9.29 -15.39 -1.05
C ASP A 120 10.41 -16.09 -1.86
N LYS A 121 10.80 -17.30 -1.42
CA LYS A 121 11.84 -18.10 -2.09
C LYS A 121 11.46 -18.56 -3.50
N ASN A 122 10.18 -18.52 -3.86
CA ASN A 122 9.67 -18.90 -5.19
C ASN A 122 9.55 -17.66 -6.11
N GLY A 123 9.80 -16.46 -5.58
CA GLY A 123 9.63 -15.19 -6.28
C GLY A 123 8.20 -14.66 -6.26
N ASP A 124 7.30 -15.23 -5.46
CA ASP A 124 5.94 -14.77 -5.28
C ASP A 124 5.87 -13.60 -4.30
N GLY A 125 4.94 -12.67 -4.51
CA GLY A 125 4.87 -11.43 -3.75
C GLY A 125 4.37 -11.62 -2.32
N LEU A 126 5.18 -11.20 -1.33
CA LEU A 126 4.79 -11.10 0.07
C LEU A 126 4.00 -9.82 0.30
N MET A 127 2.73 -9.95 0.65
CA MET A 127 1.79 -8.84 0.72
C MET A 127 1.33 -8.53 2.15
N ASN A 128 0.89 -7.26 2.34
CA ASN A 128 -0.07 -6.89 3.37
C ASN A 128 -1.32 -6.37 2.66
N ASP A 129 -2.41 -7.13 2.68
CA ASP A 129 -3.68 -6.74 2.07
C ASP A 129 -4.65 -6.17 3.13
N PRO A 130 -4.92 -4.85 3.11
CA PRO A 130 -5.75 -4.20 4.12
C PRO A 130 -7.22 -4.63 4.08
N ALA A 131 -7.70 -5.27 3.01
CA ALA A 131 -9.08 -5.76 2.92
C ALA A 131 -9.32 -7.01 3.79
N ALA A 132 -8.27 -7.68 4.25
CA ALA A 132 -8.38 -8.78 5.20
C ALA A 132 -8.72 -8.28 6.61
N VAL A 133 -9.44 -9.12 7.37
CA VAL A 133 -9.93 -8.76 8.71
C VAL A 133 -8.85 -8.75 9.79
N ASP A 134 -7.75 -9.51 9.57
CA ASP A 134 -6.67 -9.67 10.54
C ASP A 134 -5.32 -9.93 9.86
N ALA A 135 -4.24 -9.87 10.65
CA ALA A 135 -2.88 -10.08 10.15
C ALA A 135 -2.64 -11.51 9.63
N LYS A 136 -3.32 -12.52 10.18
CA LYS A 136 -3.17 -13.91 9.76
C LYS A 136 -3.60 -14.12 8.31
N ARG A 137 -4.64 -13.39 7.87
CA ARG A 137 -5.16 -13.44 6.51
C ARG A 137 -4.55 -12.38 5.62
N GLY A 138 -4.25 -11.20 6.17
CA GLY A 138 -3.77 -10.06 5.41
C GLY A 138 -2.26 -10.10 5.08
N ARG A 139 -1.46 -10.80 5.88
CA ARG A 139 -0.05 -11.13 5.55
C ARG A 139 -0.02 -12.36 4.68
N CYS A 140 -0.28 -12.18 3.40
CA CYS A 140 -0.47 -13.25 2.43
C CYS A 140 0.62 -13.26 1.35
N THR A 141 0.58 -14.28 0.51
CA THR A 141 1.44 -14.40 -0.67
C THR A 141 0.55 -14.47 -1.90
N TYR A 142 0.82 -13.61 -2.89
CA TYR A 142 0.19 -13.66 -4.20
C TYR A 142 1.19 -14.10 -5.26
N LYS A 143 0.75 -14.95 -6.17
CA LYS A 143 1.59 -15.43 -7.26
C LYS A 143 2.09 -14.27 -8.12
N ARG A 144 3.37 -14.30 -8.45
CA ARG A 144 4.02 -13.30 -9.31
C ARG A 144 3.28 -13.13 -10.65
N SER A 145 2.84 -14.25 -11.26
CA SER A 145 2.09 -14.24 -12.53
C SER A 145 0.70 -13.60 -12.41
N GLU A 146 0.06 -13.76 -11.24
CA GLU A 146 -1.24 -13.10 -10.96
C GLU A 146 -1.05 -11.59 -10.74
N LEU A 147 0.01 -11.19 -10.01
CA LEU A 147 0.38 -9.78 -9.84
C LEU A 147 0.81 -9.14 -11.17
N GLU A 148 1.47 -9.87 -12.06
CA GLU A 148 1.73 -9.41 -13.44
C GLU A 148 0.44 -8.97 -14.13
N THR A 149 -0.58 -9.82 -14.07
CA THR A 149 -1.88 -9.57 -14.71
C THR A 149 -2.67 -8.45 -14.03
N CYS A 150 -2.71 -8.45 -12.68
CA CYS A 150 -3.56 -7.53 -11.91
C CYS A 150 -2.93 -6.15 -11.69
N TRP A 151 -1.62 -6.04 -11.80
CA TRP A 151 -0.87 -4.83 -11.49
C TRP A 151 -0.01 -4.33 -12.65
N LEU A 152 1.07 -5.05 -13.05
CA LEU A 152 2.03 -4.54 -14.04
C LEU A 152 1.38 -4.32 -15.41
N ALA A 153 0.62 -5.30 -15.91
CA ALA A 153 -0.11 -5.18 -17.17
C ALA A 153 -1.22 -4.11 -17.14
N ARG A 154 -1.56 -3.59 -15.95
CA ARG A 154 -2.52 -2.52 -15.73
C ARG A 154 -1.86 -1.17 -15.43
N GLY A 155 -0.60 -1.01 -15.82
CA GLY A 155 0.16 0.22 -15.74
C GLY A 155 1.10 0.32 -14.53
N GLY A 156 1.21 -0.70 -13.68
CA GLY A 156 2.26 -0.84 -12.66
C GLY A 156 2.32 0.29 -11.63
N THR A 157 1.22 0.97 -11.36
CA THR A 157 1.20 2.16 -10.48
C THR A 157 1.51 1.78 -9.04
N ALA A 158 2.40 2.55 -8.40
CA ALA A 158 2.77 2.36 -7.00
C ALA A 158 3.16 3.69 -6.31
N TYR A 159 3.00 3.72 -4.97
CA TYR A 159 3.63 4.70 -4.09
C TYR A 159 4.95 4.14 -3.58
N VAL A 160 5.97 4.99 -3.57
CA VAL A 160 7.27 4.71 -2.96
C VAL A 160 7.53 5.77 -1.89
N LEU A 161 7.59 5.36 -0.63
CA LEU A 161 7.98 6.25 0.46
C LEU A 161 9.48 6.12 0.74
N LEU A 162 10.16 7.26 0.78
CA LEU A 162 11.59 7.34 1.04
C LEU A 162 11.89 7.28 2.55
N PRO A 163 13.12 6.95 2.96
CA PRO A 163 13.56 7.17 4.33
C PRO A 163 13.35 8.62 4.75
N ARG A 164 13.02 8.82 6.03
CA ARG A 164 12.93 10.16 6.60
C ARG A 164 14.31 10.83 6.61
N PRO A 165 14.38 12.15 6.31
CA PRO A 165 15.61 12.90 6.55
C PRO A 165 16.01 12.83 8.02
N GLU A 166 17.31 12.64 8.30
CA GLU A 166 17.84 12.47 9.68
C GLU A 166 17.47 13.61 10.66
N ALA A 167 17.29 14.83 10.14
CA ALA A 167 16.88 15.99 10.94
C ALA A 167 15.45 15.86 11.51
N GLN A 168 14.55 15.12 10.84
CA GLN A 168 13.17 14.91 11.31
C GLN A 168 13.04 13.68 12.21
N ALA A 169 13.97 12.74 12.14
CA ALA A 169 13.98 11.57 13.03
C ALA A 169 14.31 11.95 14.47
N LYS A 170 15.20 12.94 14.68
CA LYS A 170 15.64 13.40 16.02
C LYS A 170 14.68 14.35 16.74
N ALA A 171 13.66 14.88 16.05
CA ALA A 171 12.71 15.82 16.65
C ALA A 171 11.51 15.13 17.34
N ASN A 172 11.36 13.82 17.19
CA ASN A 172 10.23 13.02 17.71
C ASN A 172 10.66 11.95 18.74
N ASP A 173 11.94 11.91 19.14
CA ASP A 173 12.48 11.14 20.26
C ASP A 173 12.61 12.06 21.51
#